data_55098aa307ea6d6bd4ff12aa1e8e48b7
#
_entry.id   55098aa307ea6d6bd4ff12aa1e8e48b7
#
_cell.length_a   1.000
_cell.length_b   1.000
_cell.length_c   1.000
_cell.angle_alpha   90.00
_cell.angle_beta   90.00
_cell.angle_gamma   90.00
#
_symmetry.space_group_name_H-M   'P 1'
#
loop_
_entity.id
_entity.type
_entity.pdbx_description
1 polymer ?
#
loop_
_entity_poly.entity_id
_entity_poly.type
_entity_poly.pdbx_seq_one_letter_code
_entity_poly.pdbx_strand_id
1 'polypeptide(L)'
;MKKLLSAAALVMAAFAFTACSEKKFHVEGSIENAKDSLLYFENISLEGPVVVDSVRLDADGGFDFSDKCPEAPEFYRLRIAGQIINISVDSTETVTVKAKMPEMAANYEVSGSEECSKIRELALKQIALQNKVILLEQNRELGSDVIADSIMKMINIYKDDVKSNYIFKEPKAASSYFALFQAIGPYLIFNPRSNRDDIKVFAAVATSWDSFYPGALRGENLHNIAIEGMKTARIVAADQQAAHIDASKVSEAGIIDIKLVDNKGNVRSLKELKGKVVLLDFHLFALEDSPRRILMLRELYNKYHAQGLEIYQVSLDSDEHFWKQQTAALPWISVRDENGTASQYVNLYNVQSVPEFFLIDKSNTLVNRSAQIKDVDAAIAALL
;
A
#
# COMPACT_ATOMS: atom_id res chain seq x y z
N MET A 1 -75.65 -16.72 -9.23
CA MET A 1 -74.66 -16.38 -8.15
C MET A 1 -73.42 -17.27 -8.09
N LYS A 2 -73.48 -18.55 -8.48
CA LYS A 2 -72.29 -19.44 -8.43
C LYS A 2 -71.24 -19.21 -9.54
N LYS A 3 -71.57 -18.54 -10.65
CA LYS A 3 -70.61 -18.26 -11.78
C LYS A 3 -69.84 -16.95 -11.62
N LEU A 4 -70.24 -16.04 -10.74
CA LEU A 4 -69.52 -14.81 -10.42
C LEU A 4 -68.40 -14.98 -9.36
N LEU A 5 -68.52 -16.00 -8.53
CA LEU A 5 -67.49 -16.31 -7.50
C LEU A 5 -66.26 -17.01 -8.09
N SER A 6 -66.41 -17.71 -9.25
CA SER A 6 -65.28 -18.39 -9.89
C SER A 6 -64.41 -17.44 -10.72
N ALA A 7 -64.89 -16.30 -11.15
CA ALA A 7 -64.12 -15.29 -11.88
C ALA A 7 -63.26 -14.41 -10.95
N ALA A 8 -63.74 -14.17 -9.74
CA ALA A 8 -63.01 -13.41 -8.74
C ALA A 8 -61.79 -14.18 -8.14
N ALA A 9 -61.91 -15.52 -8.05
CA ALA A 9 -60.81 -16.37 -7.57
C ALA A 9 -59.65 -16.52 -8.59
N LEU A 10 -59.93 -16.41 -9.92
CA LEU A 10 -58.93 -16.51 -10.96
C LEU A 10 -58.12 -15.20 -11.13
N VAL A 11 -58.67 -14.04 -10.80
CA VAL A 11 -58.02 -12.74 -10.90
C VAL A 11 -57.09 -12.52 -9.70
N MET A 12 -57.36 -13.12 -8.55
CA MET A 12 -56.49 -13.02 -7.33
C MET A 12 -55.27 -13.92 -7.35
N ALA A 13 -55.24 -14.96 -8.23
CA ALA A 13 -54.10 -15.84 -8.39
C ALA A 13 -53.04 -15.30 -9.37
N ALA A 14 -53.35 -14.24 -10.16
CA ALA A 14 -52.42 -13.65 -11.13
C ALA A 14 -51.53 -12.55 -10.58
N PHE A 15 -51.71 -12.12 -9.27
CA PHE A 15 -50.92 -11.09 -8.64
C PHE A 15 -49.84 -11.59 -7.67
N ALA A 16 -49.59 -12.92 -7.63
CA ALA A 16 -48.68 -13.50 -6.61
C ALA A 16 -47.29 -13.88 -7.16
N PHE A 17 -46.93 -13.47 -8.37
CA PHE A 17 -45.60 -13.77 -8.96
C PHE A 17 -44.87 -12.52 -9.48
N THR A 18 -44.92 -11.41 -8.76
CA THR A 18 -43.82 -10.47 -8.83
C THR A 18 -42.80 -10.91 -7.77
N ALA A 19 -42.18 -12.06 -7.99
CA ALA A 19 -40.91 -12.36 -7.37
C ALA A 19 -39.98 -11.22 -7.81
N CYS A 20 -39.63 -10.35 -6.88
CA CYS A 20 -38.57 -9.38 -7.08
C CYS A 20 -37.31 -10.20 -7.34
N SER A 21 -37.01 -10.52 -8.59
CA SER A 21 -35.74 -11.18 -8.92
C SER A 21 -34.66 -10.17 -8.52
N GLU A 22 -33.90 -10.48 -7.50
CA GLU A 22 -32.73 -9.69 -7.14
C GLU A 22 -31.89 -9.51 -8.41
N LYS A 23 -31.58 -8.26 -8.73
CA LYS A 23 -30.68 -7.96 -9.82
C LYS A 23 -29.32 -8.51 -9.49
N LYS A 24 -28.77 -9.34 -10.37
CA LYS A 24 -27.46 -9.96 -10.23
C LYS A 24 -26.55 -9.54 -11.38
N PHE A 25 -25.26 -9.54 -11.11
CA PHE A 25 -24.22 -9.53 -12.13
C PHE A 25 -23.63 -10.94 -12.28
N HIS A 26 -22.89 -11.17 -13.35
CA HIS A 26 -22.23 -12.43 -13.63
C HIS A 26 -20.75 -12.21 -13.93
N VAL A 27 -19.91 -13.14 -13.49
CA VAL A 27 -18.49 -13.24 -13.83
C VAL A 27 -18.25 -14.65 -14.31
N GLU A 28 -18.11 -14.82 -15.62
CA GLU A 28 -17.99 -16.12 -16.27
C GLU A 28 -16.74 -16.22 -17.14
N GLY A 29 -16.41 -17.42 -17.56
CA GLY A 29 -15.32 -17.61 -18.50
C GLY A 29 -14.62 -18.94 -18.38
N SER A 30 -13.31 -18.94 -18.72
CA SER A 30 -12.50 -20.16 -18.66
C SER A 30 -11.04 -19.86 -18.33
N ILE A 31 -10.41 -20.78 -17.60
CA ILE A 31 -8.99 -20.74 -17.29
C ILE A 31 -8.36 -22.03 -17.77
N GLU A 32 -7.66 -21.96 -18.89
CA GLU A 32 -6.97 -23.10 -19.48
C GLU A 32 -5.83 -23.58 -18.58
N ASN A 33 -5.51 -24.89 -18.65
CA ASN A 33 -4.44 -25.54 -17.89
C ASN A 33 -4.61 -25.44 -16.38
N ALA A 34 -5.84 -25.25 -15.88
CA ALA A 34 -6.16 -25.09 -14.48
C ALA A 34 -6.97 -26.25 -13.91
N LYS A 35 -7.01 -27.41 -14.60
CA LYS A 35 -7.73 -28.59 -14.16
C LYS A 35 -7.39 -28.94 -12.68
N ASP A 36 -8.41 -29.31 -11.93
CA ASP A 36 -8.34 -29.63 -10.49
C ASP A 36 -7.92 -28.47 -9.58
N SER A 37 -7.67 -27.29 -10.11
CA SER A 37 -7.38 -26.08 -9.32
C SER A 37 -8.66 -25.53 -8.70
N LEU A 38 -8.55 -24.93 -7.51
CA LEU A 38 -9.64 -24.21 -6.87
C LEU A 38 -9.57 -22.73 -7.25
N LEU A 39 -10.57 -22.29 -8.00
CA LEU A 39 -10.77 -20.88 -8.35
C LEU A 39 -11.64 -20.23 -7.29
N TYR A 40 -11.14 -19.18 -6.67
CA TYR A 40 -11.86 -18.34 -5.73
C TYR A 40 -12.37 -17.08 -6.43
N PHE A 41 -13.63 -16.76 -6.15
CA PHE A 41 -14.23 -15.46 -6.45
C PHE A 41 -14.35 -14.70 -5.12
N GLU A 42 -13.64 -13.56 -5.02
CA GLU A 42 -13.50 -12.83 -3.77
C GLU A 42 -13.91 -11.36 -3.96
N ASN A 43 -14.71 -10.82 -3.04
CA ASN A 43 -14.93 -9.37 -2.91
C ASN A 43 -13.74 -8.73 -2.20
N ILE A 44 -13.24 -7.62 -2.71
CA ILE A 44 -12.17 -6.83 -2.08
C ILE A 44 -12.81 -5.78 -1.19
N SER A 45 -13.19 -6.18 0.03
CA SER A 45 -13.74 -5.25 1.02
C SER A 45 -12.67 -4.27 1.53
N LEU A 46 -13.10 -3.22 2.25
CA LEU A 46 -12.17 -2.27 2.89
C LEU A 46 -11.31 -2.92 3.99
N GLU A 47 -11.76 -4.04 4.55
CA GLU A 47 -11.03 -4.80 5.57
C GLU A 47 -10.16 -5.92 4.96
N GLY A 48 -10.26 -6.12 3.66
CA GLY A 48 -9.51 -7.13 2.93
C GLY A 48 -10.41 -8.06 2.10
N PRO A 49 -9.82 -9.04 1.42
CA PRO A 49 -10.56 -9.93 0.53
C PRO A 49 -11.44 -10.91 1.31
N VAL A 50 -12.70 -11.03 0.88
CA VAL A 50 -13.69 -11.97 1.41
C VAL A 50 -14.13 -12.92 0.30
N VAL A 51 -14.07 -14.21 0.55
CA VAL A 51 -14.52 -15.24 -0.41
C VAL A 51 -16.04 -15.15 -0.56
N VAL A 52 -16.51 -14.87 -1.77
CA VAL A 52 -17.93 -14.90 -2.15
C VAL A 52 -18.33 -16.31 -2.58
N ASP A 53 -17.53 -16.93 -3.45
CA ASP A 53 -17.76 -18.27 -3.97
C ASP A 53 -16.44 -18.93 -4.42
N SER A 54 -16.48 -20.20 -4.71
CA SER A 54 -15.35 -20.94 -5.27
C SER A 54 -15.80 -22.15 -6.08
N VAL A 55 -15.03 -22.48 -7.11
CA VAL A 55 -15.29 -23.66 -7.96
C VAL A 55 -13.99 -24.42 -8.21
N ARG A 56 -14.08 -25.76 -8.18
CA ARG A 56 -13.01 -26.63 -8.66
C ARG A 56 -13.13 -26.78 -10.16
N LEU A 57 -12.14 -26.29 -10.88
CA LEU A 57 -12.15 -26.29 -12.33
C LEU A 57 -12.00 -27.71 -12.90
N ASP A 58 -12.77 -28.01 -13.92
CA ASP A 58 -12.66 -29.24 -14.71
C ASP A 58 -11.62 -29.12 -15.84
N ALA A 59 -11.65 -30.04 -16.81
CA ALA A 59 -10.73 -30.07 -17.92
C ALA A 59 -10.88 -28.87 -18.87
N ASP A 60 -12.12 -28.33 -18.97
CA ASP A 60 -12.44 -27.19 -19.84
C ASP A 60 -12.14 -25.86 -19.13
N GLY A 61 -11.93 -25.89 -17.82
CA GLY A 61 -11.59 -24.73 -16.99
C GLY A 61 -12.71 -23.70 -16.86
N GLY A 62 -13.97 -24.10 -17.19
CA GLY A 62 -15.13 -23.23 -17.19
C GLY A 62 -15.57 -22.82 -15.78
N PHE A 63 -16.06 -21.58 -15.63
CA PHE A 63 -16.65 -21.06 -14.41
C PHE A 63 -17.76 -20.05 -14.70
N ASP A 64 -18.71 -19.91 -13.78
CA ASP A 64 -19.76 -18.92 -13.75
C ASP A 64 -20.06 -18.58 -12.28
N PHE A 65 -19.80 -17.33 -11.88
CA PHE A 65 -20.13 -16.78 -10.58
C PHE A 65 -21.18 -15.68 -10.73
N SER A 66 -22.01 -15.51 -9.74
CA SER A 66 -22.97 -14.42 -9.70
C SER A 66 -23.13 -13.90 -8.28
N ASP A 67 -23.35 -12.61 -8.14
CA ASP A 67 -23.66 -11.98 -6.87
C ASP A 67 -24.66 -10.85 -7.09
N LYS A 68 -25.14 -10.26 -6.00
CA LYS A 68 -26.08 -9.15 -6.01
C LYS A 68 -25.45 -7.92 -6.66
N CYS A 69 -26.21 -7.25 -7.54
CA CYS A 69 -25.78 -5.99 -8.14
C CYS A 69 -25.50 -4.95 -7.07
N PRO A 70 -24.29 -4.34 -7.04
CA PRO A 70 -23.95 -3.30 -6.09
C PRO A 70 -24.62 -1.96 -6.44
N GLU A 71 -24.77 -1.07 -5.45
CA GLU A 71 -25.32 0.28 -5.63
C GLU A 71 -24.26 1.29 -6.11
N ALA A 72 -23.00 0.97 -5.95
CA ALA A 72 -21.82 1.73 -6.40
C ALA A 72 -20.74 0.75 -6.88
N PRO A 73 -19.73 1.22 -7.64
CA PRO A 73 -18.69 0.32 -8.11
C PRO A 73 -18.05 -0.48 -6.99
N GLU A 74 -18.04 -1.80 -7.12
CA GLU A 74 -17.43 -2.74 -6.21
C GLU A 74 -16.32 -3.52 -6.90
N PHE A 75 -15.37 -4.03 -6.11
CA PHE A 75 -14.18 -4.70 -6.62
C PHE A 75 -14.15 -6.15 -6.18
N TYR A 76 -13.88 -6.99 -7.15
CA TYR A 76 -13.75 -8.43 -6.99
C TYR A 76 -12.44 -8.91 -7.58
N ARG A 77 -12.07 -10.13 -7.26
CA ARG A 77 -10.95 -10.80 -7.92
C ARG A 77 -11.19 -12.28 -8.11
N LEU A 78 -10.64 -12.80 -9.19
CA LEU A 78 -10.47 -14.23 -9.42
C LEU A 78 -9.07 -14.62 -8.94
N ARG A 79 -8.94 -15.68 -8.13
CA ARG A 79 -7.66 -16.10 -7.58
C ARG A 79 -7.44 -17.61 -7.68
N ILE A 80 -6.28 -18.01 -8.24
CA ILE A 80 -5.75 -19.38 -8.19
C ILE A 80 -4.28 -19.31 -7.76
N ALA A 81 -3.90 -20.00 -6.70
CA ALA A 81 -2.50 -20.19 -6.27
C ALA A 81 -1.68 -18.88 -6.25
N GLY A 82 -2.26 -17.77 -5.81
CA GLY A 82 -1.62 -16.45 -5.74
C GLY A 82 -1.67 -15.64 -7.04
N GLN A 83 -2.08 -16.19 -8.16
CA GLN A 83 -2.40 -15.47 -9.39
C GLN A 83 -3.75 -14.77 -9.26
N ILE A 84 -3.84 -13.49 -9.63
CA ILE A 84 -5.03 -12.65 -9.41
C ILE A 84 -5.42 -11.94 -10.69
N ILE A 85 -6.72 -11.95 -11.00
CA ILE A 85 -7.35 -11.08 -12.00
C ILE A 85 -8.33 -10.17 -11.26
N ASN A 86 -8.15 -8.85 -11.37
CA ASN A 86 -9.02 -7.87 -10.76
C ASN A 86 -10.20 -7.52 -11.67
N ILE A 87 -11.38 -7.37 -11.06
CA ILE A 87 -12.66 -7.10 -11.71
C ILE A 87 -13.34 -5.98 -10.92
N SER A 88 -14.02 -5.08 -11.62
CA SER A 88 -15.00 -4.17 -11.00
C SER A 88 -16.38 -4.40 -11.61
N VAL A 89 -17.39 -4.18 -10.79
CA VAL A 89 -18.80 -4.29 -11.17
C VAL A 89 -19.56 -3.11 -10.60
N ASP A 90 -20.41 -2.49 -11.42
CA ASP A 90 -21.27 -1.36 -10.99
C ASP A 90 -22.74 -1.53 -11.38
N SER A 91 -23.07 -2.59 -12.09
CA SER A 91 -24.40 -2.85 -12.66
C SER A 91 -24.72 -4.34 -12.77
N THR A 92 -25.75 -4.68 -13.50
CA THR A 92 -26.14 -6.07 -13.83
C THR A 92 -25.35 -6.64 -15.02
N GLU A 93 -24.13 -6.22 -15.20
CA GLU A 93 -23.26 -6.64 -16.31
C GLU A 93 -22.83 -8.10 -16.21
N THR A 94 -22.39 -8.64 -17.32
CA THR A 94 -21.73 -9.94 -17.40
C THR A 94 -20.28 -9.70 -17.83
N VAL A 95 -19.34 -10.01 -16.94
CA VAL A 95 -17.92 -9.91 -17.23
C VAL A 95 -17.40 -11.28 -17.63
N THR A 96 -16.88 -11.39 -18.86
CA THR A 96 -16.29 -12.64 -19.36
C THR A 96 -14.78 -12.58 -19.29
N VAL A 97 -14.13 -13.57 -18.65
CA VAL A 97 -12.69 -13.67 -18.50
C VAL A 97 -12.16 -14.94 -19.14
N LYS A 98 -11.11 -14.81 -19.95
CA LYS A 98 -10.34 -15.94 -20.49
C LYS A 98 -8.88 -15.81 -20.08
N ALA A 99 -8.35 -16.83 -19.45
CA ALA A 99 -6.98 -16.85 -18.97
C ALA A 99 -6.34 -18.23 -19.11
N LYS A 100 -5.04 -18.32 -18.81
CA LYS A 100 -4.29 -19.57 -18.89
C LYS A 100 -3.24 -19.65 -17.78
N MET A 101 -3.19 -20.78 -17.09
CA MET A 101 -2.13 -21.05 -16.14
C MET A 101 -0.81 -21.47 -16.85
N PRO A 102 0.37 -21.10 -16.32
CA PRO A 102 0.61 -20.45 -15.02
C PRO A 102 0.60 -18.90 -15.06
N GLU A 103 0.34 -18.27 -16.19
CA GLU A 103 0.47 -16.81 -16.39
C GLU A 103 -0.88 -16.08 -16.29
N MET A 104 -1.80 -16.60 -15.50
CA MET A 104 -3.17 -16.09 -15.40
C MET A 104 -3.23 -14.57 -15.12
N ALA A 105 -2.39 -14.04 -14.25
CA ALA A 105 -2.40 -12.64 -13.87
C ALA A 105 -1.83 -11.70 -14.94
N ALA A 106 -0.93 -12.20 -15.80
CA ALA A 106 -0.22 -11.39 -16.79
C ALA A 106 -0.77 -11.58 -18.22
N ASN A 107 -1.48 -12.68 -18.47
CA ASN A 107 -1.95 -13.05 -19.80
C ASN A 107 -3.41 -13.51 -19.73
N TYR A 108 -4.33 -12.56 -19.75
CA TYR A 108 -5.77 -12.81 -19.77
C TYR A 108 -6.51 -11.82 -20.67
N GLU A 109 -7.69 -12.19 -21.09
CA GLU A 109 -8.64 -11.34 -21.81
C GLU A 109 -9.84 -11.06 -20.89
N VAL A 110 -10.41 -9.87 -21.00
CA VAL A 110 -11.65 -9.50 -20.31
C VAL A 110 -12.56 -8.77 -21.29
N SER A 111 -13.83 -9.07 -21.24
CA SER A 111 -14.88 -8.44 -22.07
C SER A 111 -16.18 -8.32 -21.28
N GLY A 112 -17.14 -7.57 -21.82
CA GLY A 112 -18.43 -7.30 -21.18
C GLY A 112 -18.45 -6.09 -20.26
N SER A 113 -17.26 -5.54 -19.89
CA SER A 113 -17.13 -4.32 -19.08
C SER A 113 -15.94 -3.48 -19.55
N GLU A 114 -16.19 -2.19 -19.84
CA GLU A 114 -15.14 -1.23 -20.21
C GLU A 114 -14.21 -0.96 -19.02
N GLU A 115 -14.77 -0.86 -17.82
CA GLU A 115 -13.98 -0.64 -16.61
C GLU A 115 -13.05 -1.81 -16.28
N CYS A 116 -13.52 -3.04 -16.45
CA CYS A 116 -12.64 -4.22 -16.32
C CYS A 116 -11.51 -4.22 -17.36
N SER A 117 -11.76 -3.71 -18.58
CA SER A 117 -10.72 -3.57 -19.60
C SER A 117 -9.66 -2.55 -19.19
N LYS A 118 -10.06 -1.40 -18.65
CA LYS A 118 -9.14 -0.38 -18.10
C LYS A 118 -8.38 -0.89 -16.89
N ILE A 119 -9.04 -1.62 -15.98
CA ILE A 119 -8.40 -2.25 -14.82
C ILE A 119 -7.34 -3.27 -15.25
N ARG A 120 -7.63 -4.07 -16.27
CA ARG A 120 -6.64 -4.98 -16.87
C ARG A 120 -5.42 -4.22 -17.39
N GLU A 121 -5.62 -3.15 -18.15
CA GLU A 121 -4.50 -2.33 -18.64
C GLU A 121 -3.64 -1.79 -17.50
N LEU A 122 -4.26 -1.25 -16.45
CA LEU A 122 -3.58 -0.75 -15.26
C LEU A 122 -2.83 -1.87 -14.52
N ALA A 123 -3.44 -3.04 -14.35
CA ALA A 123 -2.79 -4.19 -13.71
C ALA A 123 -1.55 -4.65 -14.50
N LEU A 124 -1.64 -4.74 -15.82
CA LEU A 124 -0.51 -5.12 -16.66
C LEU A 124 0.60 -4.05 -16.67
N LYS A 125 0.26 -2.76 -16.66
CA LYS A 125 1.22 -1.66 -16.50
C LYS A 125 1.95 -1.74 -15.16
N GLN A 126 1.23 -2.05 -14.07
CA GLN A 126 1.82 -2.22 -12.74
C GLN A 126 2.78 -3.42 -12.70
N ILE A 127 2.38 -4.58 -13.25
CA ILE A 127 3.25 -5.77 -13.34
C ILE A 127 4.53 -5.43 -14.12
N ALA A 128 4.40 -4.73 -15.25
CA ALA A 128 5.56 -4.32 -16.04
C ALA A 128 6.50 -3.37 -15.28
N LEU A 129 5.95 -2.43 -14.50
CA LEU A 129 6.72 -1.55 -13.65
C LEU A 129 7.43 -2.33 -12.54
N GLN A 130 6.73 -3.21 -11.84
CA GLN A 130 7.29 -4.03 -10.77
C GLN A 130 8.44 -4.92 -11.26
N ASN A 131 8.31 -5.54 -12.43
CA ASN A 131 9.37 -6.35 -13.02
C ASN A 131 10.62 -5.50 -13.32
N LYS A 132 10.46 -4.27 -13.81
CA LYS A 132 11.58 -3.36 -14.04
C LYS A 132 12.27 -2.95 -12.73
N VAL A 133 11.49 -2.69 -11.68
CA VAL A 133 12.04 -2.39 -10.34
C VAL A 133 12.85 -3.57 -9.81
N ILE A 134 12.31 -4.79 -9.86
CA ILE A 134 13.02 -6.00 -9.42
C ILE A 134 14.34 -6.19 -10.18
N LEU A 135 14.34 -5.97 -11.49
CA LEU A 135 15.57 -6.10 -12.30
C LEU A 135 16.62 -5.06 -11.92
N LEU A 136 16.20 -3.82 -11.58
CA LEU A 136 17.13 -2.79 -11.11
C LEU A 136 17.68 -3.10 -9.72
N GLU A 137 16.86 -3.56 -8.80
CA GLU A 137 17.29 -3.95 -7.45
C GLU A 137 18.27 -5.13 -7.44
N GLN A 138 18.18 -6.00 -8.45
CA GLN A 138 19.11 -7.14 -8.62
C GLN A 138 20.42 -6.76 -9.30
N ASN A 139 20.53 -5.56 -9.87
CA ASN A 139 21.72 -5.10 -10.57
C ASN A 139 22.82 -4.70 -9.57
N ARG A 140 23.83 -5.55 -9.42
CA ARG A 140 24.96 -5.36 -8.49
C ARG A 140 26.03 -4.39 -9.01
N GLU A 141 25.94 -3.95 -10.24
CA GLU A 141 26.91 -3.02 -10.85
C GLU A 141 26.55 -1.56 -10.58
N LEU A 142 25.30 -1.29 -10.19
CA LEU A 142 24.82 0.04 -9.89
C LEU A 142 24.86 0.30 -8.39
N GLY A 143 25.26 1.51 -8.00
CA GLY A 143 25.15 1.97 -6.60
C GLY A 143 23.68 2.22 -6.20
N SER A 144 23.40 2.12 -4.89
CA SER A 144 22.04 2.30 -4.33
C SER A 144 21.37 3.59 -4.76
N ASP A 145 22.12 4.69 -4.77
CA ASP A 145 21.59 6.00 -5.15
C ASP A 145 21.11 6.02 -6.60
N VAL A 146 21.88 5.40 -7.51
CA VAL A 146 21.51 5.32 -8.94
C VAL A 146 20.28 4.43 -9.12
N ILE A 147 20.19 3.33 -8.36
CA ILE A 147 19.03 2.44 -8.37
C ILE A 147 17.81 3.20 -7.86
N ALA A 148 17.91 3.86 -6.70
CA ALA A 148 16.81 4.61 -6.10
C ALA A 148 16.29 5.73 -7.02
N ASP A 149 17.19 6.55 -7.60
CA ASP A 149 16.83 7.61 -8.53
C ASP A 149 16.14 7.05 -9.79
N SER A 150 16.62 5.91 -10.30
CA SER A 150 16.03 5.25 -11.47
C SER A 150 14.62 4.72 -11.16
N ILE A 151 14.42 4.12 -9.99
CA ILE A 151 13.10 3.64 -9.53
C ILE A 151 12.15 4.82 -9.38
N MET A 152 12.55 5.90 -8.70
CA MET A 152 11.72 7.10 -8.52
C MET A 152 11.33 7.72 -9.87
N LYS A 153 12.25 7.79 -10.82
CA LYS A 153 11.96 8.28 -12.18
C LYS A 153 10.92 7.40 -12.89
N MET A 154 11.02 6.09 -12.79
CA MET A 154 10.05 5.18 -13.40
C MET A 154 8.67 5.30 -12.74
N ILE A 155 8.62 5.43 -11.41
CA ILE A 155 7.38 5.65 -10.66
C ILE A 155 6.72 6.96 -11.09
N ASN A 156 7.48 8.05 -11.23
CA ASN A 156 6.95 9.34 -11.64
C ASN A 156 6.39 9.31 -13.08
N ILE A 157 7.08 8.65 -14.01
CA ILE A 157 6.58 8.44 -15.37
C ILE A 157 5.25 7.65 -15.35
N TYR A 158 5.18 6.61 -14.53
CA TYR A 158 3.96 5.83 -14.34
C TYR A 158 2.82 6.68 -13.77
N LYS A 159 3.08 7.44 -12.71
CA LYS A 159 2.10 8.36 -12.10
C LYS A 159 1.55 9.37 -13.11
N ASP A 160 2.40 9.96 -13.91
CA ASP A 160 1.99 10.97 -14.88
C ASP A 160 1.12 10.37 -15.99
N ASP A 161 1.47 9.17 -16.47
CA ASP A 161 0.63 8.42 -17.42
C ASP A 161 -0.73 8.09 -16.82
N VAL A 162 -0.76 7.52 -15.62
CA VAL A 162 -2.00 7.08 -14.97
C VAL A 162 -2.89 8.27 -14.56
N LYS A 163 -2.31 9.35 -14.05
CA LYS A 163 -3.06 10.59 -13.75
C LYS A 163 -3.75 11.14 -14.99
N SER A 164 -3.00 11.25 -16.11
CA SER A 164 -3.48 11.90 -17.32
C SER A 164 -4.48 11.06 -18.09
N ASN A 165 -4.24 9.75 -18.20
CA ASN A 165 -5.01 8.89 -19.09
C ASN A 165 -6.19 8.19 -18.38
N TYR A 166 -6.18 8.10 -17.05
CA TYR A 166 -7.24 7.43 -16.29
C TYR A 166 -7.86 8.36 -15.23
N ILE A 167 -7.10 8.77 -14.20
CA ILE A 167 -7.66 9.38 -13.00
C ILE A 167 -8.33 10.73 -13.29
N PHE A 168 -7.63 11.67 -13.94
CA PHE A 168 -8.20 13.00 -14.22
C PHE A 168 -9.13 13.01 -15.44
N LYS A 169 -9.04 11.99 -16.29
CA LYS A 169 -9.95 11.83 -17.42
C LYS A 169 -11.35 11.44 -16.96
N GLU A 170 -11.44 10.53 -16.00
CA GLU A 170 -12.71 10.02 -15.48
C GLU A 170 -12.64 9.70 -13.96
N PRO A 171 -12.60 10.72 -13.08
CA PRO A 171 -12.35 10.51 -11.64
C PRO A 171 -13.40 9.64 -10.93
N LYS A 172 -14.64 9.55 -11.47
CA LYS A 172 -15.70 8.70 -10.91
C LYS A 172 -15.55 7.22 -11.25
N ALA A 173 -14.71 6.89 -12.24
CA ALA A 173 -14.58 5.54 -12.77
C ALA A 173 -14.00 4.56 -11.74
N ALA A 174 -14.43 3.30 -11.81
CA ALA A 174 -13.85 2.24 -10.98
C ALA A 174 -12.34 2.07 -11.24
N SER A 175 -11.92 2.19 -12.52
CA SER A 175 -10.49 2.16 -12.88
C SER A 175 -9.68 3.26 -12.22
N SER A 176 -10.23 4.46 -12.02
CA SER A 176 -9.57 5.55 -11.30
C SER A 176 -9.41 5.23 -9.81
N TYR A 177 -10.43 4.66 -9.18
CA TYR A 177 -10.31 4.15 -7.81
C TYR A 177 -9.23 3.08 -7.71
N PHE A 178 -9.28 2.08 -8.59
CA PHE A 178 -8.30 0.99 -8.64
C PHE A 178 -6.86 1.51 -8.77
N ALA A 179 -6.64 2.51 -9.62
CA ALA A 179 -5.32 3.10 -9.86
C ALA A 179 -4.69 3.70 -8.60
N LEU A 180 -5.50 4.28 -7.69
CA LEU A 180 -5.01 4.89 -6.44
C LEU A 180 -4.36 3.89 -5.50
N PHE A 181 -4.82 2.63 -5.52
CA PHE A 181 -4.38 1.58 -4.59
C PHE A 181 -3.35 0.61 -5.20
N GLN A 182 -2.83 0.92 -6.37
CA GLN A 182 -1.73 0.13 -6.95
C GLN A 182 -0.44 0.34 -6.16
N ALA A 183 0.33 -0.74 -5.99
CA ALA A 183 1.52 -0.77 -5.14
C ALA A 183 2.70 -1.48 -5.81
N ILE A 184 3.92 -1.16 -5.39
CA ILE A 184 5.15 -1.91 -5.68
C ILE A 184 5.65 -2.45 -4.35
N GLY A 185 5.59 -3.77 -4.16
CA GLY A 185 5.82 -4.38 -2.86
C GLY A 185 4.86 -3.79 -1.81
N PRO A 186 5.36 -3.30 -0.66
CA PRO A 186 4.53 -2.71 0.40
C PRO A 186 4.18 -1.23 0.16
N TYR A 187 4.68 -0.60 -0.89
CA TYR A 187 4.56 0.84 -1.11
C TYR A 187 3.49 1.17 -2.14
N LEU A 188 2.52 2.01 -1.76
CA LEU A 188 1.58 2.58 -2.72
C LEU A 188 2.32 3.44 -3.74
N ILE A 189 1.96 3.30 -5.02
CA ILE A 189 2.50 4.15 -6.09
C ILE A 189 2.04 5.58 -5.88
N PHE A 190 0.76 5.79 -5.61
CA PHE A 190 0.22 7.08 -5.15
C PHE A 190 0.18 7.07 -3.62
N ASN A 191 1.06 7.86 -2.99
CA ASN A 191 1.15 7.87 -1.53
C ASN A 191 0.43 9.11 -0.94
N PRO A 192 -0.80 8.95 -0.43
CA PRO A 192 -1.58 10.06 0.11
C PRO A 192 -1.06 10.57 1.46
N ARG A 193 -0.05 9.93 2.06
CA ARG A 193 0.48 10.32 3.38
C ARG A 193 1.70 11.22 3.31
N SER A 194 2.48 11.13 2.23
CA SER A 194 3.75 11.84 2.12
C SER A 194 3.79 12.85 0.96
N ASN A 195 3.04 12.62 -0.11
CA ASN A 195 3.13 13.41 -1.33
C ASN A 195 1.90 14.30 -1.49
N ARG A 196 2.12 15.64 -1.49
CA ARG A 196 1.05 16.64 -1.64
C ARG A 196 0.26 16.50 -2.94
N ASP A 197 0.90 16.12 -4.02
CA ASP A 197 0.23 15.96 -5.31
C ASP A 197 -0.58 14.68 -5.35
N ASP A 198 -0.10 13.60 -4.72
CA ASP A 198 -0.87 12.36 -4.56
C ASP A 198 -2.12 12.59 -3.68
N ILE A 199 -2.01 13.38 -2.59
CA ILE A 199 -3.17 13.77 -1.77
C ILE A 199 -4.24 14.45 -2.62
N LYS A 200 -3.84 15.35 -3.54
CA LYS A 200 -4.79 16.02 -4.47
C LYS A 200 -5.46 15.02 -5.41
N VAL A 201 -4.72 13.99 -5.85
CA VAL A 201 -5.26 12.94 -6.72
C VAL A 201 -6.33 12.13 -5.98
N PHE A 202 -6.05 11.71 -4.73
CA PHE A 202 -7.05 11.05 -3.87
C PHE A 202 -8.27 11.94 -3.63
N ALA A 203 -8.06 13.22 -3.32
CA ALA A 203 -9.14 14.18 -3.08
C ALA A 203 -10.02 14.40 -4.32
N ALA A 204 -9.44 14.41 -5.52
CA ALA A 204 -10.19 14.54 -6.77
C ALA A 204 -11.12 13.35 -7.01
N VAL A 205 -10.63 12.12 -6.80
CA VAL A 205 -11.45 10.91 -6.92
C VAL A 205 -12.51 10.87 -5.81
N ALA A 206 -12.16 11.16 -4.56
CA ALA A 206 -13.09 11.22 -3.43
C ALA A 206 -14.26 12.18 -3.71
N THR A 207 -13.96 13.42 -4.13
CA THR A 207 -14.99 14.43 -4.45
C THR A 207 -15.91 13.96 -5.59
N SER A 208 -15.35 13.28 -6.59
CA SER A 208 -16.12 12.73 -7.70
C SER A 208 -17.03 11.59 -7.22
N TRP A 209 -16.50 10.69 -6.38
CA TRP A 209 -17.30 9.58 -5.84
C TRP A 209 -18.43 10.05 -4.93
N ASP A 210 -18.19 11.06 -4.08
CA ASP A 210 -19.24 11.68 -3.24
C ASP A 210 -20.39 12.24 -4.09
N SER A 211 -20.07 12.75 -5.29
CA SER A 211 -21.05 13.36 -6.19
C SER A 211 -21.85 12.31 -6.99
N PHE A 212 -21.21 11.23 -7.43
CA PHE A 212 -21.81 10.23 -8.31
C PHE A 212 -22.34 9.00 -7.58
N TYR A 213 -21.75 8.69 -6.39
CA TYR A 213 -22.10 7.54 -5.56
C TYR A 213 -22.27 7.97 -4.11
N PRO A 214 -23.23 8.86 -3.80
CA PRO A 214 -23.42 9.41 -2.46
C PRO A 214 -23.68 8.30 -1.43
N GLY A 215 -22.95 8.32 -0.32
CA GLY A 215 -23.05 7.31 0.73
C GLY A 215 -22.33 5.98 0.45
N ALA A 216 -21.60 5.87 -0.66
CA ALA A 216 -20.76 4.70 -0.92
C ALA A 216 -19.58 4.65 0.07
N LEU A 217 -19.43 3.52 0.80
CA LEU A 217 -18.37 3.32 1.79
C LEU A 217 -16.96 3.57 1.22
N ARG A 218 -16.74 3.27 -0.04
CA ARG A 218 -15.46 3.51 -0.71
C ARG A 218 -15.21 5.00 -0.93
N GLY A 219 -16.24 5.80 -1.22
CA GLY A 219 -16.15 7.25 -1.30
C GLY A 219 -15.79 7.85 0.05
N GLU A 220 -16.47 7.44 1.12
CA GLU A 220 -16.18 7.87 2.50
C GLU A 220 -14.76 7.51 2.91
N ASN A 221 -14.28 6.32 2.56
CA ASN A 221 -12.90 5.90 2.84
C ASN A 221 -11.87 6.78 2.10
N LEU A 222 -12.08 7.08 0.82
CA LEU A 222 -11.21 7.99 0.06
C LEU A 222 -11.17 9.38 0.68
N HIS A 223 -12.32 9.89 1.12
CA HIS A 223 -12.43 11.19 1.79
C HIS A 223 -11.60 11.21 3.08
N ASN A 224 -11.73 10.17 3.90
CA ASN A 224 -10.96 10.04 5.14
C ASN A 224 -9.45 9.96 4.87
N ILE A 225 -9.02 9.19 3.87
CA ILE A 225 -7.61 9.11 3.45
C ILE A 225 -7.08 10.48 3.01
N ALA A 226 -7.83 11.23 2.21
CA ALA A 226 -7.43 12.56 1.75
C ALA A 226 -7.32 13.56 2.92
N ILE A 227 -8.27 13.55 3.86
CA ILE A 227 -8.22 14.41 5.05
C ILE A 227 -7.02 14.07 5.94
N GLU A 228 -6.78 12.79 6.19
CA GLU A 228 -5.63 12.33 6.99
C GLU A 228 -4.30 12.75 6.33
N GLY A 229 -4.18 12.57 5.02
CA GLY A 229 -3.02 13.02 4.26
C GLY A 229 -2.79 14.53 4.38
N MET A 230 -3.84 15.33 4.27
CA MET A 230 -3.73 16.79 4.45
C MET A 230 -3.31 17.17 5.87
N LYS A 231 -3.78 16.48 6.90
CA LYS A 231 -3.36 16.70 8.28
C LYS A 231 -1.88 16.39 8.46
N THR A 232 -1.44 15.20 8.01
CA THR A 232 -0.04 14.77 8.07
C THR A 232 0.88 15.75 7.33
N ALA A 233 0.52 16.17 6.11
CA ALA A 233 1.30 17.13 5.35
C ALA A 233 1.43 18.51 6.05
N ARG A 234 0.41 18.94 6.80
CA ARG A 234 0.47 20.18 7.61
C ARG A 234 1.40 20.02 8.81
N ILE A 235 1.38 18.87 9.50
CA ILE A 235 2.26 18.58 10.63
C ILE A 235 3.71 18.60 10.15
N VAL A 236 4.04 17.85 9.10
CA VAL A 236 5.39 17.81 8.52
C VAL A 236 5.86 19.20 8.07
N ALA A 237 5.00 20.01 7.45
CA ALA A 237 5.34 21.37 7.06
C ALA A 237 5.57 22.30 8.26
N ALA A 238 4.80 22.15 9.35
CA ALA A 238 4.97 22.92 10.58
C ALA A 238 6.29 22.56 11.28
N ASP A 239 6.61 21.26 11.33
CA ASP A 239 7.86 20.75 11.95
C ASP A 239 9.10 21.23 11.15
N GLN A 240 9.03 21.23 9.82
CA GLN A 240 10.09 21.80 8.97
C GLN A 240 10.29 23.30 9.18
N GLN A 241 9.24 24.05 9.51
CA GLN A 241 9.34 25.48 9.83
C GLN A 241 9.84 25.75 11.25
N ALA A 242 9.56 24.84 12.21
CA ALA A 242 10.02 24.95 13.59
C ALA A 242 11.51 24.57 13.75
N ALA A 243 12.11 23.90 12.78
CA ALA A 243 13.46 23.31 12.84
C ALA A 243 14.63 24.30 12.70
N HIS A 244 14.44 25.62 12.86
CA HIS A 244 15.52 26.59 12.94
C HIS A 244 15.94 26.86 14.39
N ILE A 245 16.43 25.84 15.12
CA ILE A 245 17.05 25.99 16.44
C ILE A 245 18.50 25.48 16.37
N ASP A 246 19.39 26.31 16.92
CA ASP A 246 20.84 26.25 16.92
C ASP A 246 21.46 24.88 17.30
N ALA A 247 22.22 24.27 16.38
CA ALA A 247 22.84 22.95 16.49
C ALA A 247 24.00 22.85 17.51
N SER A 248 24.27 23.89 18.30
CA SER A 248 25.49 23.99 19.14
C SER A 248 25.38 23.43 20.58
N LYS A 249 24.24 22.81 20.94
CA LYS A 249 24.02 22.35 22.34
C LYS A 249 23.84 20.83 22.49
N VAL A 250 24.77 20.04 21.96
CA VAL A 250 24.85 18.61 22.35
C VAL A 250 25.95 18.45 23.39
N SER A 251 25.58 18.13 24.63
CA SER A 251 26.51 17.81 25.71
C SER A 251 27.02 16.37 25.56
N GLU A 252 28.34 16.20 25.76
CA GLU A 252 29.04 14.91 25.84
C GLU A 252 28.60 14.12 27.08
N ALA A 253 27.49 13.44 27.05
CA ALA A 253 27.11 12.48 28.08
C ALA A 253 26.48 11.26 27.42
N GLY A 254 26.83 10.06 27.87
CA GLY A 254 26.46 8.78 27.30
C GLY A 254 24.99 8.68 26.83
N ILE A 255 24.67 7.68 26.00
CA ILE A 255 23.36 7.60 25.36
C ILE A 255 22.20 7.62 26.37
N ILE A 256 21.16 8.33 26.01
CA ILE A 256 19.84 8.25 26.64
C ILE A 256 19.18 6.97 26.19
N ASP A 257 18.72 6.13 27.10
CA ASP A 257 18.08 4.87 26.73
C ASP A 257 16.72 5.13 26.05
N ILE A 258 16.50 4.46 24.94
CA ILE A 258 15.20 4.43 24.24
C ILE A 258 14.60 3.05 24.48
N LYS A 259 13.42 3.01 25.10
CA LYS A 259 12.66 1.78 25.33
C LYS A 259 11.32 1.87 24.65
N LEU A 260 11.18 1.16 23.54
CA LEU A 260 9.97 1.16 22.71
C LEU A 260 9.63 -0.27 22.26
N VAL A 261 8.41 -0.46 21.79
CA VAL A 261 7.92 -1.76 21.31
C VAL A 261 8.30 -1.94 19.83
N ASP A 262 8.88 -3.10 19.50
CA ASP A 262 9.20 -3.46 18.13
C ASP A 262 7.95 -3.96 17.35
N ASN A 263 8.10 -4.15 16.05
CA ASN A 263 7.03 -4.62 15.16
C ASN A 263 6.55 -6.07 15.46
N LYS A 264 7.24 -6.78 16.37
CA LYS A 264 6.88 -8.13 16.84
C LYS A 264 6.24 -8.10 18.25
N GLY A 265 6.09 -6.92 18.85
CA GLY A 265 5.49 -6.73 20.15
C GLY A 265 6.47 -6.85 21.33
N ASN A 266 7.79 -6.92 21.09
CA ASN A 266 8.79 -6.99 22.15
C ASN A 266 9.29 -5.59 22.52
N VAL A 267 9.48 -5.34 23.82
CA VAL A 267 10.15 -4.12 24.29
C VAL A 267 11.64 -4.22 23.98
N ARG A 268 12.18 -3.23 23.27
CA ARG A 268 13.59 -3.14 22.89
C ARG A 268 14.21 -1.94 23.57
N SER A 269 15.39 -2.11 24.12
CA SER A 269 16.17 -1.04 24.73
C SER A 269 17.40 -0.73 23.87
N LEU A 270 17.66 0.55 23.62
CA LEU A 270 18.86 0.96 22.87
C LEU A 270 20.14 0.55 23.60
N LYS A 271 20.14 0.60 24.95
CA LYS A 271 21.29 0.22 25.79
C LYS A 271 21.65 -1.27 25.75
N GLU A 272 20.70 -2.14 25.37
CA GLU A 272 20.99 -3.59 25.21
C GLU A 272 21.95 -3.87 24.05
N LEU A 273 22.17 -2.90 23.17
CA LEU A 273 23.07 -3.01 22.03
C LEU A 273 24.53 -2.66 22.34
N LYS A 274 24.87 -2.49 23.60
CA LYS A 274 26.26 -2.28 24.04
C LYS A 274 27.18 -3.37 23.50
N GLY A 275 28.32 -2.97 22.98
CA GLY A 275 29.26 -3.85 22.27
C GLY A 275 29.10 -3.89 20.76
N LYS A 276 28.05 -3.26 20.22
CA LYS A 276 27.86 -3.05 18.79
C LYS A 276 28.04 -1.58 18.42
N VAL A 277 28.38 -1.32 17.18
CA VAL A 277 28.20 0.00 16.56
C VAL A 277 26.72 0.13 16.21
N VAL A 278 26.07 1.20 16.65
CA VAL A 278 24.63 1.37 16.39
C VAL A 278 24.37 2.61 15.54
N LEU A 279 23.64 2.42 14.44
CA LEU A 279 23.01 3.50 13.71
C LEU A 279 21.60 3.68 14.29
N LEU A 280 21.42 4.72 15.11
CA LEU A 280 20.11 5.13 15.64
C LEU A 280 19.44 6.04 14.62
N ASP A 281 18.32 5.62 14.06
CA ASP A 281 17.61 6.31 12.97
C ASP A 281 16.22 6.74 13.42
N PHE A 282 15.93 8.04 13.44
CA PHE A 282 14.57 8.57 13.59
C PHE A 282 13.95 8.73 12.21
N HIS A 283 12.83 8.06 11.99
CA HIS A 283 12.26 7.88 10.66
C HIS A 283 10.74 8.07 10.63
N LEU A 284 10.25 8.54 9.49
CA LEU A 284 8.84 8.52 9.11
C LEU A 284 8.73 7.77 7.79
N PHE A 285 8.10 6.60 7.80
CA PHE A 285 7.82 5.82 6.58
C PHE A 285 6.85 6.53 5.65
N ALA A 286 6.05 7.45 6.18
CA ALA A 286 5.16 8.30 5.39
C ALA A 286 5.88 9.34 4.53
N LEU A 287 7.18 9.57 4.67
CA LEU A 287 7.93 10.51 3.83
C LEU A 287 8.17 9.96 2.42
N GLU A 288 8.17 10.85 1.43
CA GLU A 288 8.38 10.51 0.02
C GLU A 288 9.72 9.81 -0.23
N ASP A 289 10.78 10.27 0.43
CA ASP A 289 12.14 9.69 0.31
C ASP A 289 12.37 8.46 1.20
N SER A 290 11.36 7.98 1.93
CA SER A 290 11.49 6.84 2.82
C SER A 290 11.99 5.57 2.09
N PRO A 291 11.49 5.19 0.91
CA PRO A 291 11.99 4.02 0.20
C PRO A 291 13.48 4.10 -0.13
N ARG A 292 13.94 5.28 -0.55
CA ARG A 292 15.36 5.52 -0.86
C ARG A 292 16.23 5.34 0.38
N ARG A 293 15.78 5.88 1.52
CA ARG A 293 16.49 5.73 2.78
C ARG A 293 16.57 4.28 3.24
N ILE A 294 15.48 3.53 3.14
CA ILE A 294 15.44 2.11 3.50
C ILE A 294 16.39 1.28 2.63
N LEU A 295 16.51 1.57 1.35
CA LEU A 295 17.50 0.91 0.48
C LEU A 295 18.93 1.18 0.96
N MET A 296 19.28 2.44 1.25
CA MET A 296 20.59 2.81 1.79
C MET A 296 20.88 2.10 3.13
N LEU A 297 19.93 2.10 4.07
CA LEU A 297 20.10 1.42 5.35
C LEU A 297 20.28 -0.09 5.17
N ARG A 298 19.60 -0.70 4.21
CA ARG A 298 19.72 -2.14 3.91
C ARG A 298 21.10 -2.48 3.36
N GLU A 299 21.67 -1.65 2.52
CA GLU A 299 23.05 -1.83 2.05
C GLU A 299 24.06 -1.77 3.19
N LEU A 300 23.97 -0.75 4.04
CA LEU A 300 24.83 -0.61 5.20
C LEU A 300 24.70 -1.80 6.15
N TYR A 301 23.46 -2.24 6.41
CA TYR A 301 23.20 -3.40 7.25
C TYR A 301 23.80 -4.68 6.66
N ASN A 302 23.56 -4.96 5.39
CA ASN A 302 24.10 -6.14 4.71
C ASN A 302 25.64 -6.15 4.70
N LYS A 303 26.25 -4.98 4.54
CA LYS A 303 27.71 -4.84 4.51
C LYS A 303 28.36 -5.02 5.88
N TYR A 304 27.74 -4.51 6.93
CA TYR A 304 28.42 -4.34 8.21
C TYR A 304 27.80 -5.10 9.39
N HIS A 305 26.60 -5.67 9.27
CA HIS A 305 25.96 -6.37 10.38
C HIS A 305 26.83 -7.53 10.92
N ALA A 306 27.42 -8.34 10.05
CA ALA A 306 28.32 -9.43 10.44
C ALA A 306 29.62 -8.94 11.16
N GLN A 307 29.95 -7.65 11.00
CA GLN A 307 31.11 -7.02 11.62
C GLN A 307 30.74 -6.28 12.93
N GLY A 308 29.46 -6.26 13.31
CA GLY A 308 29.00 -5.70 14.56
C GLY A 308 28.18 -4.41 14.44
N LEU A 309 27.72 -4.04 13.25
CA LEU A 309 26.72 -2.97 13.11
C LEU A 309 25.33 -3.48 13.50
N GLU A 310 24.58 -2.64 14.20
CA GLU A 310 23.14 -2.79 14.38
C GLU A 310 22.43 -1.50 13.96
N ILE A 311 21.20 -1.60 13.46
CA ILE A 311 20.33 -0.45 13.22
C ILE A 311 19.20 -0.49 14.23
N TYR A 312 19.02 0.60 14.95
CA TYR A 312 17.88 0.84 15.84
C TYR A 312 17.05 1.96 15.24
N GLN A 313 15.97 1.61 14.56
CA GLN A 313 15.12 2.54 13.83
C GLN A 313 13.88 2.88 14.65
N VAL A 314 13.71 4.15 14.98
CA VAL A 314 12.56 4.69 15.70
C VAL A 314 11.61 5.32 14.70
N SER A 315 10.49 4.67 14.47
CA SER A 315 9.40 5.23 13.67
C SER A 315 8.58 6.22 14.48
N LEU A 316 8.32 7.36 13.88
CA LEU A 316 7.44 8.41 14.38
C LEU A 316 6.09 8.42 13.65
N ASP A 317 5.77 7.37 12.89
CA ASP A 317 4.50 7.24 12.19
C ASP A 317 3.34 7.06 13.19
N SER A 318 2.27 7.81 13.01
CA SER A 318 1.09 7.75 13.86
C SER A 318 0.28 6.45 13.67
N ASP A 319 0.31 5.90 12.45
CA ASP A 319 -0.43 4.69 12.09
C ASP A 319 0.40 3.43 12.36
N GLU A 320 0.01 2.68 13.40
CA GLU A 320 0.68 1.45 13.78
C GLU A 320 0.58 0.35 12.71
N HIS A 321 -0.58 0.23 12.05
CA HIS A 321 -0.79 -0.80 11.04
C HIS A 321 0.09 -0.55 9.82
N PHE A 322 0.13 0.69 9.34
CA PHE A 322 1.03 1.11 8.27
C PHE A 322 2.49 0.82 8.62
N TRP A 323 2.94 1.27 9.80
CA TRP A 323 4.31 1.00 10.27
C TRP A 323 4.64 -0.49 10.30
N LYS A 324 3.74 -1.35 10.82
CA LYS A 324 3.95 -2.80 10.85
C LYS A 324 4.10 -3.39 9.45
N GLN A 325 3.32 -2.92 8.48
CA GLN A 325 3.44 -3.33 7.08
C GLN A 325 4.80 -2.95 6.49
N GLN A 326 5.24 -1.70 6.72
CA GLN A 326 6.51 -1.18 6.19
C GLN A 326 7.72 -1.91 6.79
N THR A 327 7.64 -2.32 8.04
CA THR A 327 8.76 -2.92 8.78
C THR A 327 8.79 -4.44 8.77
N ALA A 328 7.76 -5.11 8.25
CA ALA A 328 7.62 -6.57 8.29
C ALA A 328 8.81 -7.34 7.70
N ALA A 329 9.45 -6.80 6.65
CA ALA A 329 10.59 -7.41 5.95
C ALA A 329 11.94 -6.75 6.26
N LEU A 330 12.00 -5.85 7.24
CA LEU A 330 13.26 -5.21 7.62
C LEU A 330 14.09 -6.14 8.52
N PRO A 331 15.40 -6.29 8.26
CA PRO A 331 16.24 -7.23 8.99
C PRO A 331 16.76 -6.69 10.34
N TRP A 332 16.58 -5.40 10.63
CA TRP A 332 17.06 -4.71 11.83
C TRP A 332 15.94 -4.44 12.85
N ILE A 333 16.31 -3.82 13.96
CA ILE A 333 15.37 -3.45 15.02
C ILE A 333 14.58 -2.23 14.57
N SER A 334 13.27 -2.38 14.40
CA SER A 334 12.35 -1.29 14.12
C SER A 334 11.33 -1.17 15.24
N VAL A 335 11.33 -0.04 15.93
CA VAL A 335 10.42 0.29 17.03
C VAL A 335 9.56 1.50 16.66
N ARG A 336 8.42 1.70 17.33
CA ARG A 336 7.55 2.84 17.09
C ARG A 336 7.28 3.61 18.38
N ASP A 337 7.38 4.94 18.30
CA ASP A 337 6.86 5.82 19.34
C ASP A 337 5.44 6.29 18.96
N GLU A 338 4.47 5.96 19.78
CA GLU A 338 3.06 6.34 19.57
C GLU A 338 2.82 7.84 19.63
N ASN A 339 3.72 8.58 20.30
CA ASN A 339 3.66 10.04 20.40
C ASN A 339 4.17 10.74 19.12
N GLY A 340 4.70 10.00 18.15
CA GLY A 340 5.17 10.54 16.89
C GLY A 340 6.21 11.63 17.08
N THR A 341 6.06 12.76 16.41
CA THR A 341 6.97 13.91 16.51
C THR A 341 6.93 14.61 17.87
N ALA A 342 5.90 14.40 18.69
CA ALA A 342 5.83 14.87 20.07
C ALA A 342 6.56 13.94 21.07
N SER A 343 7.27 12.93 20.59
CA SER A 343 8.06 11.99 21.38
C SER A 343 9.04 12.70 22.30
N GLN A 344 9.13 12.24 23.56
CA GLN A 344 10.17 12.68 24.46
C GLN A 344 11.58 12.39 23.92
N TYR A 345 11.75 11.31 23.16
CA TYR A 345 13.06 10.93 22.60
C TYR A 345 13.49 11.87 21.47
N VAL A 346 12.55 12.42 20.70
CA VAL A 346 12.81 13.49 19.74
C VAL A 346 13.43 14.71 20.43
N ASN A 347 12.86 15.11 21.56
CA ASN A 347 13.38 16.23 22.35
C ASN A 347 14.71 15.90 23.03
N LEU A 348 14.83 14.72 23.63
CA LEU A 348 16.04 14.29 24.37
C LEU A 348 17.27 14.12 23.47
N TYR A 349 17.07 13.63 22.24
CA TYR A 349 18.12 13.52 21.22
C TYR A 349 18.27 14.81 20.38
N ASN A 350 17.46 15.83 20.67
CA ASN A 350 17.43 17.08 19.91
C ASN A 350 17.31 16.84 18.39
N VAL A 351 16.37 15.97 18.00
CA VAL A 351 16.05 15.70 16.61
C VAL A 351 15.34 16.90 16.00
N GLN A 352 15.97 17.58 15.05
CA GLN A 352 15.48 18.83 14.46
C GLN A 352 14.62 18.60 13.22
N SER A 353 14.87 17.52 12.52
CA SER A 353 14.16 17.12 11.31
C SER A 353 14.17 15.60 11.17
N VAL A 354 13.22 15.05 10.43
CA VAL A 354 13.17 13.62 10.14
C VAL A 354 13.29 13.45 8.61
N PRO A 355 14.13 12.53 8.14
CA PRO A 355 14.93 11.55 8.88
C PRO A 355 16.20 12.14 9.48
N GLU A 356 16.54 11.73 10.70
CA GLU A 356 17.79 12.07 11.38
C GLU A 356 18.43 10.79 11.92
N PHE A 357 19.78 10.68 11.89
CA PHE A 357 20.46 9.55 12.49
C PHE A 357 21.67 9.94 13.30
N PHE A 358 22.04 9.04 14.21
CA PHE A 358 23.19 9.15 15.08
C PHE A 358 24.02 7.88 15.01
N LEU A 359 25.33 8.01 15.11
CA LEU A 359 26.24 6.88 15.30
C LEU A 359 26.64 6.76 16.77
N ILE A 360 26.53 5.55 17.29
CA ILE A 360 26.84 5.17 18.65
C ILE A 360 27.93 4.10 18.58
N ASP A 361 28.99 4.26 19.37
CA ASP A 361 30.10 3.31 19.38
C ASP A 361 29.83 2.07 20.26
N LYS A 362 30.76 1.12 20.26
CA LYS A 362 30.69 -0.11 21.06
C LYS A 362 30.65 0.13 22.58
N SER A 363 31.05 1.31 23.04
CA SER A 363 30.99 1.68 24.46
C SER A 363 29.66 2.29 24.90
N ASN A 364 28.70 2.41 23.97
CA ASN A 364 27.45 3.14 24.15
C ASN A 364 27.63 4.66 24.26
N THR A 365 28.57 5.22 23.51
CA THR A 365 28.77 6.67 23.42
C THR A 365 28.26 7.17 22.07
N LEU A 366 27.49 8.24 22.10
CA LEU A 366 27.09 8.94 20.90
C LEU A 366 28.29 9.66 20.29
N VAL A 367 28.71 9.26 19.08
CA VAL A 367 29.95 9.75 18.46
C VAL A 367 29.66 10.84 17.44
N ASN A 368 28.66 10.62 16.57
CA ASN A 368 28.34 11.52 15.46
C ASN A 368 26.85 11.67 15.27
N ARG A 369 26.47 12.83 14.74
CA ARG A 369 25.14 13.17 14.25
C ARG A 369 25.15 13.24 12.73
N SER A 370 24.05 12.96 12.05
CA SER A 370 23.91 12.98 10.59
C SER A 370 24.52 14.23 9.94
N ALA A 371 24.27 15.42 10.50
CA ALA A 371 24.79 16.69 10.01
C ALA A 371 26.34 16.82 10.04
N GLN A 372 27.02 15.97 10.81
CA GLN A 372 28.48 15.94 10.93
C GLN A 372 29.13 14.91 10.00
N ILE A 373 28.33 14.06 9.37
CA ILE A 373 28.80 12.91 8.59
C ILE A 373 28.64 13.21 7.11
N LYS A 374 29.75 13.28 6.39
CA LYS A 374 29.75 13.44 4.92
C LYS A 374 29.61 12.11 4.20
N ASP A 375 30.15 11.06 4.79
CA ASP A 375 30.13 9.69 4.25
C ASP A 375 29.81 8.74 5.41
N VAL A 376 28.59 8.23 5.41
CA VAL A 376 28.10 7.33 6.45
C VAL A 376 28.78 5.97 6.42
N ASP A 377 29.12 5.50 5.23
CA ASP A 377 29.80 4.21 5.04
C ASP A 377 31.20 4.25 5.68
N ALA A 378 31.97 5.28 5.37
CA ALA A 378 33.30 5.48 5.99
C ALA A 378 33.22 5.70 7.51
N ALA A 379 32.20 6.44 8.00
CA ALA A 379 32.02 6.69 9.42
C ALA A 379 31.68 5.42 10.20
N ILE A 380 30.86 4.53 9.65
CA ILE A 380 30.55 3.23 10.26
C ILE A 380 31.81 2.34 10.25
N ALA A 381 32.52 2.26 9.12
CA ALA A 381 33.72 1.44 9.01
C ALA A 381 34.82 1.84 10.02
N ALA A 382 34.91 3.12 10.37
CA ALA A 382 35.87 3.63 11.35
C ALA A 382 35.53 3.25 12.80
N LEU A 383 34.30 2.86 13.11
CA LEU A 383 33.83 2.48 14.44
C LEU A 383 33.81 0.95 14.67
N LEU A 384 33.83 0.17 13.60
CA LEU A 384 33.83 -1.29 13.63
C LEU A 384 35.18 -1.88 13.96
#